data_c4c970f5a8521302ecc4c6dc0d19517e
#
_entry.id   c4c970f5a8521302ecc4c6dc0d19517e
#
_cell.length_a   1.000
_cell.length_b   1.000
_cell.length_c   1.000
_cell.angle_alpha   90.00
_cell.angle_beta   90.00
_cell.angle_gamma   90.00
#
_symmetry.space_group_name_H-M   'P 1'
#
loop_
_entity.id
_entity.type
_entity.pdbx_description
1 polymer ?
#
loop_
_entity_poly.entity_id
_entity_poly.type
_entity_poly.pdbx_seq_one_letter_code
_entity_poly.pdbx_strand_id
1 'polypeptide(L)'
;GAVDSATIKIDPLGRVIAILGTTPQGQGHQTVVSQIVADELGLAPGDVTVVDEMDTFTRVWSISSGTYSSRFGSVGTSAVALAARKLKAKLVDYAAHLMELPAASLEFRDGAVRTRSDKGPSYSIKDLAGRAHWNTESLPEGMEPALQATAVFGFTVAKAVDAEDRVNSSNTYGFIAEVMAVEVDPETAAIGILRYVTVHDAGTIINPMIAEGQIYGGALHGLGGALYEELAYDDNGQLLTGTFMDYLVPTASEAPQIDIAHIVSPSPLTPLGSKGLGESSSMTVPAVIANAVSDALAPLGIRINDLPMTPSKLWGAIDRARRSQSRSHNPTPVDRATADRATADRADRSHAASEAGHPRSKPASRTPLQ
;
A
#
# COMPACT_ATOMS: atom_id res chain seq x y z
N GLY A 1 1.42 3.83 -16.47
CA GLY A 1 2.33 4.24 -15.41
C GLY A 1 1.77 5.42 -14.64
N ALA A 2 2.05 5.50 -13.35
CA ALA A 2 1.62 6.63 -12.54
C ALA A 2 2.56 7.82 -12.76
N VAL A 3 1.99 8.98 -13.00
CA VAL A 3 2.70 10.27 -13.10
C VAL A 3 1.99 11.24 -12.16
N ASP A 4 2.74 12.08 -11.46
CA ASP A 4 2.21 13.13 -10.64
C ASP A 4 2.98 14.42 -10.83
N SER A 5 2.37 15.54 -10.43
CA SER A 5 2.98 16.85 -10.52
C SER A 5 2.78 17.63 -9.23
N ALA A 6 3.70 18.53 -8.96
CA ALA A 6 3.56 19.52 -7.90
C ALA A 6 4.16 20.85 -8.34
N THR A 7 3.57 21.94 -7.87
CA THR A 7 4.11 23.27 -8.03
C THR A 7 4.33 23.89 -6.66
N ILE A 8 5.56 24.37 -6.43
CA ILE A 8 5.86 25.17 -5.25
C ILE A 8 6.05 26.60 -5.71
N LYS A 9 5.35 27.53 -5.07
CA LYS A 9 5.45 28.95 -5.39
C LYS A 9 5.60 29.80 -4.12
N ILE A 10 6.21 30.94 -4.28
CA ILE A 10 6.33 31.95 -3.25
C ILE A 10 5.60 33.21 -3.74
N ASP A 11 4.70 33.70 -2.93
CA ASP A 11 4.00 34.98 -3.23
C ASP A 11 4.88 36.20 -2.90
N PRO A 12 4.49 37.42 -3.35
CA PRO A 12 5.28 38.65 -3.10
C PRO A 12 5.53 38.94 -1.63
N LEU A 13 4.78 38.39 -0.72
CA LEU A 13 4.91 38.57 0.73
C LEU A 13 5.79 37.45 1.38
N GLY A 14 6.30 36.52 0.60
CA GLY A 14 7.17 35.44 1.06
C GLY A 14 6.42 34.21 1.57
N ARG A 15 5.09 34.09 1.36
CA ARG A 15 4.33 32.89 1.74
C ARG A 15 4.62 31.78 0.77
N VAL A 16 4.94 30.59 1.30
CA VAL A 16 5.23 29.40 0.51
C VAL A 16 3.96 28.59 0.32
N ILE A 17 3.63 28.28 -0.91
CA ILE A 17 2.41 27.58 -1.30
C ILE A 17 2.79 26.37 -2.13
N ALA A 18 2.38 25.17 -1.70
CA ALA A 18 2.52 23.92 -2.42
C ALA A 18 1.17 23.54 -3.05
N ILE A 19 1.16 23.34 -4.35
CA ILE A 19 -0.04 22.94 -5.12
C ILE A 19 0.19 21.53 -5.63
N LEU A 20 -0.75 20.62 -5.30
CA LEU A 20 -0.68 19.23 -5.68
C LEU A 20 -1.47 18.93 -6.96
N GLY A 21 -0.99 17.97 -7.74
CA GLY A 21 -1.70 17.41 -8.89
C GLY A 21 -2.65 16.26 -8.51
N THR A 22 -2.75 15.91 -7.23
CA THR A 22 -3.60 14.80 -6.74
C THR A 22 -4.33 15.20 -5.47
N THR A 23 -5.54 14.68 -5.31
CA THR A 23 -6.41 14.97 -4.17
C THR A 23 -6.20 13.94 -3.06
N PRO A 24 -6.16 14.35 -1.78
CA PRO A 24 -6.14 13.44 -0.65
C PRO A 24 -7.50 12.78 -0.44
N GLN A 25 -7.46 11.67 0.29
CA GLN A 25 -8.62 10.90 0.72
C GLN A 25 -8.58 10.64 2.24
N GLY A 26 -7.99 11.58 2.98
CA GLY A 26 -7.86 11.50 4.45
C GLY A 26 -6.50 10.99 4.95
N GLN A 27 -5.55 10.63 4.07
CA GLN A 27 -4.26 10.04 4.44
C GLN A 27 -3.14 11.07 4.75
N GLY A 28 -3.50 12.32 5.06
CA GLY A 28 -2.56 13.30 5.62
C GLY A 28 -1.60 13.94 4.61
N HIS A 29 -1.98 14.09 3.34
CA HIS A 29 -1.14 14.72 2.30
C HIS A 29 -0.66 16.12 2.69
N GLN A 30 -1.54 16.97 3.26
CA GLN A 30 -1.18 18.33 3.67
C GLN A 30 0.01 18.32 4.62
N THR A 31 -0.02 17.46 5.64
CA THR A 31 1.06 17.35 6.63
C THR A 31 2.36 16.86 5.99
N VAL A 32 2.29 15.78 5.21
CA VAL A 32 3.47 15.19 4.56
C VAL A 32 4.10 16.17 3.59
N VAL A 33 3.30 16.86 2.79
CA VAL A 33 3.78 17.86 1.82
C VAL A 33 4.41 19.06 2.50
N SER A 34 3.76 19.59 3.55
CA SER A 34 4.33 20.72 4.31
C SER A 34 5.67 20.35 4.94
N GLN A 35 5.84 19.13 5.46
CA GLN A 35 7.11 18.66 5.97
C GLN A 35 8.19 18.58 4.88
N ILE A 36 7.90 17.96 3.72
CA ILE A 36 8.88 17.85 2.61
C ILE A 36 9.33 19.22 2.14
N VAL A 37 8.41 20.18 1.96
CA VAL A 37 8.74 21.52 1.50
C VAL A 37 9.51 22.28 2.57
N ALA A 38 9.11 22.15 3.83
CA ALA A 38 9.78 22.75 4.96
C ALA A 38 11.24 22.27 5.11
N ASP A 39 11.46 20.96 5.01
CA ASP A 39 12.80 20.36 5.07
C ASP A 39 13.71 20.87 3.93
N GLU A 40 13.17 20.97 2.71
CA GLU A 40 13.94 21.44 1.55
C GLU A 40 14.25 22.95 1.63
N LEU A 41 13.36 23.75 2.21
CA LEU A 41 13.46 25.21 2.28
C LEU A 41 13.84 25.73 3.67
N GLY A 42 14.21 24.88 4.62
CA GLY A 42 14.60 25.27 5.99
C GLY A 42 13.52 26.09 6.69
N LEU A 43 12.26 25.66 6.61
CA LEU A 43 11.09 26.30 7.20
C LEU A 43 10.46 25.42 8.27
N ALA A 44 9.53 25.97 9.05
CA ALA A 44 8.62 25.13 9.83
C ALA A 44 7.48 24.62 8.93
N PRO A 45 6.96 23.40 9.14
CA PRO A 45 5.83 22.88 8.36
C PRO A 45 4.60 23.81 8.35
N GLY A 46 4.36 24.54 9.44
CA GLY A 46 3.27 25.51 9.56
C GLY A 46 3.42 26.76 8.66
N ASP A 47 4.62 27.01 8.11
CA ASP A 47 4.87 28.13 7.19
C ASP A 47 4.52 27.79 5.74
N VAL A 48 4.15 26.53 5.46
CA VAL A 48 3.80 26.05 4.13
C VAL A 48 2.30 25.85 4.00
N THR A 49 1.68 26.61 3.11
CA THR A 49 0.27 26.40 2.75
C THR A 49 0.18 25.33 1.67
N VAL A 50 -0.55 24.26 1.93
CA VAL A 50 -0.79 23.19 0.95
C VAL A 50 -2.16 23.35 0.32
N VAL A 51 -2.21 23.29 -1.00
CA VAL A 51 -3.42 23.33 -1.80
C VAL A 51 -3.55 21.99 -2.52
N ASP A 52 -4.45 21.16 -2.05
CA ASP A 52 -4.66 19.78 -2.48
C ASP A 52 -6.07 19.53 -3.06
N GLU A 53 -6.82 20.58 -3.28
CA GLU A 53 -8.08 20.53 -4.01
C GLU A 53 -7.84 20.32 -5.51
N MET A 54 -8.64 19.44 -6.12
CA MET A 54 -8.57 19.19 -7.56
C MET A 54 -9.43 20.24 -8.32
N ASP A 55 -8.76 21.02 -9.14
CA ASP A 55 -9.40 21.90 -10.12
C ASP A 55 -8.67 21.75 -11.46
N THR A 56 -9.29 21.03 -12.37
CA THR A 56 -8.71 20.73 -13.69
C THR A 56 -8.71 21.94 -14.63
N PHE A 57 -9.35 23.02 -14.27
CA PHE A 57 -9.42 24.23 -15.06
C PHE A 57 -8.30 25.23 -14.73
N THR A 58 -7.97 25.40 -13.43
CA THR A 58 -7.02 26.42 -12.97
C THR A 58 -5.74 25.86 -12.36
N ARG A 59 -5.67 24.53 -12.13
CA ARG A 59 -4.56 23.92 -11.42
C ARG A 59 -3.59 23.20 -12.36
N VAL A 60 -2.44 22.86 -11.79
CA VAL A 60 -1.43 22.07 -12.48
C VAL A 60 -2.04 20.75 -12.93
N TRP A 61 -1.88 20.45 -14.21
CA TRP A 61 -2.40 19.24 -14.79
C TRP A 61 -1.77 17.99 -14.19
N SER A 62 -2.61 17.00 -13.88
CA SER A 62 -2.19 15.65 -13.53
C SER A 62 -3.12 14.67 -14.25
N ILE A 63 -2.56 13.58 -14.74
CA ILE A 63 -3.36 12.48 -15.32
C ILE A 63 -4.07 11.66 -14.25
N SER A 64 -3.82 11.92 -12.99
CA SER A 64 -4.34 11.16 -11.88
C SER A 64 -5.16 12.04 -10.95
N SER A 65 -6.38 11.62 -10.71
CA SER A 65 -7.35 12.32 -9.86
C SER A 65 -7.34 11.86 -8.40
N GLY A 66 -6.58 10.84 -8.04
CA GLY A 66 -6.62 10.26 -6.69
C GLY A 66 -5.37 9.49 -6.32
N THR A 67 -5.37 9.00 -5.09
CA THR A 67 -4.27 8.24 -4.50
C THR A 67 -4.67 6.77 -4.37
N TYR A 68 -4.45 6.00 -5.40
CA TYR A 68 -4.64 4.56 -5.44
C TYR A 68 -3.29 3.86 -5.66
N SER A 69 -3.20 2.57 -5.34
CA SER A 69 -1.96 1.78 -5.35
C SER A 69 -0.85 2.44 -4.52
N SER A 70 -1.23 3.14 -3.47
CA SER A 70 -0.34 3.85 -2.54
C SER A 70 0.69 4.76 -3.25
N ARG A 71 0.37 5.24 -4.45
CA ARG A 71 1.29 5.96 -5.34
C ARG A 71 1.81 7.28 -4.80
N PHE A 72 1.05 7.94 -3.93
CA PHE A 72 1.47 9.23 -3.39
C PHE A 72 2.79 9.12 -2.63
N GLY A 73 2.97 8.06 -1.84
CA GLY A 73 4.20 7.81 -1.07
C GLY A 73 5.46 7.73 -1.93
N SER A 74 5.36 7.32 -3.20
CA SER A 74 6.50 7.21 -4.11
C SER A 74 6.50 8.29 -5.20
N VAL A 75 5.37 8.58 -5.82
CA VAL A 75 5.30 9.48 -6.99
C VAL A 75 4.97 10.90 -6.60
N GLY A 76 3.92 11.10 -5.79
CA GLY A 76 3.49 12.43 -5.38
C GLY A 76 4.54 13.14 -4.53
N THR A 77 5.08 12.47 -3.51
CA THR A 77 6.16 13.00 -2.66
C THR A 77 7.42 13.34 -3.46
N SER A 78 7.73 12.53 -4.47
CA SER A 78 8.85 12.77 -5.39
C SER A 78 8.64 14.04 -6.22
N ALA A 79 7.45 14.26 -6.75
CA ALA A 79 7.13 15.47 -7.50
C ALA A 79 7.26 16.71 -6.60
N VAL A 80 6.78 16.65 -5.35
CA VAL A 80 6.90 17.71 -4.34
C VAL A 80 8.36 18.04 -4.04
N ALA A 81 9.16 17.02 -3.71
CA ALA A 81 10.58 17.19 -3.40
C ALA A 81 11.35 17.81 -4.57
N LEU A 82 11.11 17.34 -5.79
CA LEU A 82 11.76 17.87 -6.99
C LEU A 82 11.34 19.31 -7.28
N ALA A 83 10.06 19.65 -7.08
CA ALA A 83 9.59 21.04 -7.26
C ALA A 83 10.23 21.97 -6.23
N ALA A 84 10.30 21.56 -4.97
CA ALA A 84 10.95 22.32 -3.90
C ALA A 84 12.46 22.51 -4.16
N ARG A 85 13.16 21.46 -4.60
CA ARG A 85 14.59 21.53 -4.99
C ARG A 85 14.84 22.47 -6.17
N LYS A 86 13.99 22.43 -7.20
CA LYS A 86 14.06 23.37 -8.33
C LYS A 86 13.87 24.81 -7.87
N LEU A 87 12.88 25.05 -7.01
CA LEU A 87 12.66 26.41 -6.48
C LEU A 87 13.83 26.87 -5.61
N LYS A 88 14.34 25.99 -4.73
CA LYS A 88 15.53 26.25 -3.92
C LYS A 88 16.73 26.67 -4.77
N ALA A 89 17.01 25.95 -5.86
CA ALA A 89 18.06 26.29 -6.80
C ALA A 89 17.84 27.68 -7.40
N LYS A 90 16.62 27.99 -7.87
CA LYS A 90 16.26 29.34 -8.38
C LYS A 90 16.50 30.45 -7.35
N LEU A 91 16.17 30.22 -6.07
CA LEU A 91 16.41 31.16 -4.98
C LEU A 91 17.91 31.37 -4.71
N VAL A 92 18.68 30.29 -4.75
CA VAL A 92 20.15 30.37 -4.57
C VAL A 92 20.80 31.14 -5.72
N ASP A 93 20.40 30.88 -6.96
CA ASP A 93 20.91 31.57 -8.14
C ASP A 93 20.58 33.05 -8.10
N TYR A 94 19.36 33.39 -7.67
CA TYR A 94 18.97 34.81 -7.51
C TYR A 94 19.78 35.50 -6.40
N ALA A 95 19.94 34.88 -5.25
CA ALA A 95 20.74 35.42 -4.16
C ALA A 95 22.23 35.51 -4.55
N ALA A 96 22.75 34.58 -5.31
CA ALA A 96 24.11 34.59 -5.84
C ALA A 96 24.35 35.83 -6.73
N HIS A 97 23.39 36.15 -7.59
CA HIS A 97 23.42 37.37 -8.41
C HIS A 97 23.40 38.63 -7.53
N LEU A 98 22.49 38.71 -6.56
CA LEU A 98 22.40 39.88 -5.66
C LEU A 98 23.64 40.07 -4.78
N MET A 99 24.32 39.01 -4.41
CA MET A 99 25.52 39.02 -3.57
C MET A 99 26.81 39.18 -4.38
N GLU A 100 26.73 39.08 -5.71
CA GLU A 100 27.90 38.98 -6.60
C GLU A 100 28.86 37.83 -6.19
N LEU A 101 28.30 36.70 -5.75
CA LEU A 101 29.05 35.55 -5.27
C LEU A 101 28.68 34.30 -6.07
N PRO A 102 29.62 33.33 -6.21
CA PRO A 102 29.28 32.07 -6.82
C PRO A 102 28.22 31.29 -6.01
N ALA A 103 27.21 30.72 -6.67
CA ALA A 103 26.18 29.95 -6.02
C ALA A 103 26.75 28.78 -5.16
N ALA A 104 27.87 28.19 -5.56
CA ALA A 104 28.56 27.14 -4.79
C ALA A 104 29.08 27.62 -3.42
N SER A 105 29.30 28.91 -3.22
CA SER A 105 29.70 29.51 -1.92
C SER A 105 28.52 29.74 -0.98
N LEU A 106 27.29 29.56 -1.47
CA LEU A 106 26.07 29.81 -0.74
C LEU A 106 25.43 28.50 -0.25
N GLU A 107 24.62 28.64 0.77
CA GLU A 107 23.72 27.57 1.24
C GLU A 107 22.34 28.15 1.54
N PHE A 108 21.34 27.31 1.42
CA PHE A 108 19.98 27.62 1.82
C PHE A 108 19.73 26.98 3.19
N ARG A 109 19.53 27.81 4.22
CA ARG A 109 19.33 27.36 5.60
C ARG A 109 18.40 28.34 6.33
N ASP A 110 17.52 27.79 7.16
CA ASP A 110 16.59 28.56 8.00
C ASP A 110 15.75 29.57 7.19
N GLY A 111 15.23 29.17 6.05
CA GLY A 111 14.41 30.03 5.18
C GLY A 111 15.17 31.21 4.52
N ALA A 112 16.50 31.12 4.45
CA ALA A 112 17.32 32.17 3.87
C ALA A 112 18.51 31.58 3.08
N VAL A 113 18.96 32.33 2.06
CA VAL A 113 20.20 32.05 1.37
C VAL A 113 21.31 32.89 2.02
N ARG A 114 22.40 32.27 2.41
CA ARG A 114 23.54 32.89 3.08
C ARG A 114 24.85 32.28 2.61
N THR A 115 25.97 32.92 2.93
CA THR A 115 27.29 32.33 2.68
C THR A 115 27.53 31.13 3.63
N ARG A 116 28.21 30.08 3.15
CA ARG A 116 28.58 28.91 3.98
C ARG A 116 29.44 29.26 5.19
N SER A 117 30.14 30.42 5.15
CA SER A 117 30.96 30.92 6.25
C SER A 117 30.17 31.68 7.31
N ASP A 118 28.87 31.87 7.12
CA ASP A 118 28.01 32.71 7.96
C ASP A 118 28.48 34.17 8.09
N LYS A 119 29.42 34.58 7.25
CA LYS A 119 29.97 35.97 7.21
C LYS A 119 29.54 36.63 5.90
N GLY A 120 28.71 37.62 5.97
CA GLY A 120 28.29 38.34 4.77
C GLY A 120 26.77 38.55 4.68
N PRO A 121 26.28 39.01 3.54
CA PRO A 121 24.86 39.26 3.34
C PRO A 121 24.06 37.95 3.39
N SER A 122 22.80 38.05 3.78
CA SER A 122 21.80 36.99 3.81
C SER A 122 20.50 37.54 3.25
N TYR A 123 19.82 36.76 2.44
CA TYR A 123 18.49 37.06 1.92
C TYR A 123 17.49 36.01 2.34
N SER A 124 16.47 36.42 3.05
CA SER A 124 15.33 35.58 3.38
C SER A 124 14.46 35.28 2.14
N ILE A 125 13.63 34.25 2.21
CA ILE A 125 12.60 33.98 1.20
C ILE A 125 11.75 35.23 0.96
N LYS A 126 11.37 35.92 2.02
CA LYS A 126 10.57 37.16 1.94
C LYS A 126 11.31 38.28 1.21
N ASP A 127 12.61 38.46 1.50
CA ASP A 127 13.41 39.51 0.84
C ASP A 127 13.55 39.20 -0.66
N LEU A 128 13.84 37.97 -1.02
CA LEU A 128 13.95 37.54 -2.42
C LEU A 128 12.61 37.70 -3.14
N ALA A 129 11.50 37.28 -2.51
CA ALA A 129 10.17 37.37 -3.10
C ALA A 129 9.73 38.83 -3.32
N GLY A 130 9.95 39.68 -2.35
CA GLY A 130 9.67 41.09 -2.46
C GLY A 130 10.49 41.75 -3.58
N ARG A 131 11.79 41.50 -3.63
CA ARG A 131 12.68 42.03 -4.68
C ARG A 131 12.29 41.52 -6.08
N ALA A 132 12.06 40.23 -6.23
CA ALA A 132 11.65 39.65 -7.52
C ALA A 132 10.36 40.27 -8.05
N HIS A 133 9.44 40.68 -7.18
CA HIS A 133 8.14 41.22 -7.57
C HIS A 133 8.19 42.77 -7.78
N TRP A 134 8.81 43.49 -6.86
CA TRP A 134 8.76 44.97 -6.85
C TRP A 134 9.96 45.61 -7.54
N ASN A 135 11.07 44.87 -7.72
CA ASN A 135 12.29 45.38 -8.37
C ASN A 135 12.81 44.33 -9.36
N THR A 136 12.12 44.16 -10.47
CA THR A 136 12.44 43.16 -11.51
C THR A 136 13.79 43.44 -12.20
N GLU A 137 14.33 44.67 -12.11
CA GLU A 137 15.67 45.00 -12.63
C GLU A 137 16.78 44.30 -11.82
N SER A 138 16.50 43.87 -10.61
CA SER A 138 17.44 43.12 -9.77
C SER A 138 17.56 41.64 -10.10
N LEU A 139 16.76 41.16 -11.04
CA LEU A 139 16.79 39.76 -11.45
C LEU A 139 17.95 39.46 -12.41
N PRO A 140 18.56 38.31 -12.35
CA PRO A 140 19.52 37.84 -13.38
C PRO A 140 18.87 37.84 -14.76
N GLU A 141 19.67 38.05 -15.79
CA GLU A 141 19.20 37.96 -17.17
C GLU A 141 18.55 36.59 -17.43
N GLY A 142 17.35 36.60 -18.02
CA GLY A 142 16.56 35.40 -18.33
C GLY A 142 15.80 34.80 -17.15
N MET A 143 15.90 35.34 -15.94
CA MET A 143 15.11 34.90 -14.80
C MET A 143 13.73 35.57 -14.78
N GLU A 144 12.68 34.75 -14.75
CA GLU A 144 11.31 35.26 -14.58
C GLU A 144 11.05 35.76 -13.16
N PRO A 145 10.28 36.83 -12.97
CA PRO A 145 9.91 37.38 -11.64
C PRO A 145 9.14 36.38 -10.77
N ALA A 146 8.39 35.47 -11.39
CA ALA A 146 7.62 34.45 -10.68
C ALA A 146 8.52 33.45 -9.96
N LEU A 147 8.58 33.53 -8.63
CA LEU A 147 9.30 32.54 -7.82
C LEU A 147 8.46 31.27 -7.66
N GLN A 148 8.46 30.45 -8.67
CA GLN A 148 7.77 29.19 -8.70
C GLN A 148 8.57 28.14 -9.45
N ALA A 149 8.30 26.88 -9.13
CA ALA A 149 8.81 25.73 -9.87
C ALA A 149 7.80 24.60 -9.89
N THR A 150 7.62 24.02 -11.07
CA THR A 150 6.81 22.80 -11.26
C THR A 150 7.72 21.63 -11.55
N ALA A 151 7.42 20.49 -10.95
CA ALA A 151 8.02 19.23 -11.29
C ALA A 151 6.94 18.19 -11.59
N VAL A 152 7.28 17.33 -12.54
CA VAL A 152 6.53 16.10 -12.86
C VAL A 152 7.43 14.94 -12.56
N PHE A 153 6.91 13.95 -11.88
CA PHE A 153 7.60 12.69 -11.60
C PHE A 153 6.74 11.51 -12.04
N GLY A 154 7.34 10.55 -12.70
CA GLY A 154 6.68 9.34 -13.16
C GLY A 154 7.61 8.14 -13.11
N PHE A 155 7.03 6.96 -13.25
CA PHE A 155 7.81 5.73 -13.24
C PHE A 155 8.62 5.58 -14.53
N THR A 156 9.93 5.55 -14.38
CA THR A 156 10.88 5.42 -15.50
C THR A 156 11.05 3.97 -15.95
N VAL A 157 10.71 3.01 -15.09
CA VAL A 157 10.82 1.58 -15.36
C VAL A 157 9.51 0.91 -15.73
N ALA A 158 8.40 1.67 -15.74
CA ALA A 158 7.11 1.15 -16.15
C ALA A 158 7.16 0.71 -17.62
N LYS A 159 6.73 -0.52 -17.88
CA LYS A 159 6.65 -1.10 -19.23
C LYS A 159 5.23 -1.57 -19.51
N ALA A 160 4.84 -1.54 -20.76
CA ALA A 160 3.63 -2.22 -21.21
C ALA A 160 3.74 -3.73 -20.93
N VAL A 161 2.60 -4.41 -20.92
CA VAL A 161 2.54 -5.87 -20.83
C VAL A 161 3.36 -6.48 -21.98
N ASP A 162 4.26 -7.39 -21.66
CA ASP A 162 5.07 -8.09 -22.65
C ASP A 162 4.34 -9.32 -23.23
N ALA A 163 5.00 -10.04 -24.13
CA ALA A 163 4.40 -11.21 -24.78
C ALA A 163 4.13 -12.40 -23.84
N GLU A 164 4.72 -12.37 -22.65
CA GLU A 164 4.53 -13.36 -21.58
C GLU A 164 3.61 -12.84 -20.47
N ASP A 165 2.78 -11.85 -20.76
CA ASP A 165 1.84 -11.20 -19.83
C ASP A 165 2.49 -10.61 -18.56
N ARG A 166 3.79 -10.25 -18.61
CA ARG A 166 4.49 -9.62 -17.52
C ARG A 166 4.42 -8.11 -17.63
N VAL A 167 4.17 -7.45 -16.51
CA VAL A 167 4.13 -5.99 -16.41
C VAL A 167 5.01 -5.49 -15.27
N ASN A 168 5.73 -4.40 -15.48
CA ASN A 168 6.31 -3.62 -14.39
C ASN A 168 5.62 -2.26 -14.34
N SER A 169 4.75 -2.08 -13.36
CA SER A 169 3.90 -0.89 -13.22
C SER A 169 4.40 0.07 -12.13
N SER A 170 5.44 -0.27 -11.38
CA SER A 170 5.94 0.54 -10.27
C SER A 170 7.46 0.63 -10.23
N ASN A 171 7.97 1.77 -9.72
CA ASN A 171 9.39 1.94 -9.38
C ASN A 171 9.71 1.42 -7.97
N THR A 172 8.70 1.12 -7.16
CA THR A 172 8.89 0.79 -5.75
C THR A 172 7.98 -0.35 -5.36
N TYR A 173 8.53 -1.26 -4.57
CA TYR A 173 7.79 -2.36 -3.96
C TYR A 173 8.06 -2.34 -2.46
N GLY A 174 7.00 -2.09 -1.67
CA GLY A 174 7.01 -2.29 -0.23
C GLY A 174 6.88 -3.78 0.10
N PHE A 175 7.30 -4.16 1.29
CA PHE A 175 7.15 -5.51 1.80
C PHE A 175 6.47 -5.48 3.16
N ILE A 176 5.68 -6.52 3.43
CA ILE A 176 4.98 -6.67 4.70
C ILE A 176 5.15 -8.12 5.16
N ALA A 177 5.37 -8.27 6.45
CA ALA A 177 5.26 -9.55 7.13
C ALA A 177 4.31 -9.40 8.31
N GLU A 178 3.32 -10.26 8.40
CA GLU A 178 2.29 -10.22 9.44
C GLU A 178 2.15 -11.57 10.13
N VAL A 179 1.93 -11.53 11.45
CA VAL A 179 1.70 -12.70 12.28
C VAL A 179 0.53 -12.41 13.20
N MET A 180 -0.43 -13.33 13.27
CA MET A 180 -1.54 -13.29 14.21
C MET A 180 -1.60 -14.54 15.05
N ALA A 181 -1.84 -14.38 16.35
CA ALA A 181 -2.29 -15.45 17.24
C ALA A 181 -3.78 -15.25 17.50
N VAL A 182 -4.57 -16.30 17.29
CA VAL A 182 -6.02 -16.26 17.45
C VAL A 182 -6.50 -17.37 18.36
N GLU A 183 -7.64 -17.14 19.01
CA GLU A 183 -8.43 -18.14 19.69
C GLU A 183 -9.80 -18.25 18.98
N VAL A 184 -10.26 -19.47 18.78
CA VAL A 184 -11.60 -19.73 18.20
C VAL A 184 -12.42 -20.46 19.23
N ASP A 185 -13.52 -19.86 19.68
CA ASP A 185 -14.49 -20.53 20.54
C ASP A 185 -15.26 -21.59 19.71
N PRO A 186 -15.11 -22.87 20.01
CA PRO A 186 -15.73 -23.91 19.22
C PRO A 186 -17.26 -24.04 19.43
N GLU A 187 -17.87 -23.35 20.38
CA GLU A 187 -19.31 -23.36 20.65
C GLU A 187 -20.02 -22.21 19.95
N THR A 188 -19.43 -21.01 19.99
CA THR A 188 -19.99 -19.79 19.42
C THR A 188 -19.38 -19.43 18.07
N ALA A 189 -18.24 -20.03 17.72
CA ALA A 189 -17.41 -19.67 16.59
C ALA A 189 -16.88 -18.22 16.61
N ALA A 190 -16.84 -17.60 17.78
CA ALA A 190 -16.22 -16.30 17.97
C ALA A 190 -14.71 -16.41 17.80
N ILE A 191 -14.12 -15.44 17.09
CA ILE A 191 -12.67 -15.33 16.88
C ILE A 191 -12.13 -14.20 17.77
N GLY A 192 -11.23 -14.55 18.68
CA GLY A 192 -10.47 -13.60 19.46
C GLY A 192 -9.05 -13.43 18.89
N ILE A 193 -8.65 -12.21 18.58
CA ILE A 193 -7.26 -11.90 18.19
C ILE A 193 -6.46 -11.64 19.45
N LEU A 194 -5.59 -12.58 19.82
CA LEU A 194 -4.79 -12.52 21.04
C LEU A 194 -3.55 -11.64 20.86
N ARG A 195 -2.97 -11.66 19.65
CA ARG A 195 -1.82 -10.83 19.30
C ARG A 195 -1.76 -10.61 17.80
N TYR A 196 -1.43 -9.39 17.39
CA TYR A 196 -1.18 -9.05 16.01
C TYR A 196 0.10 -8.25 15.90
N VAL A 197 1.05 -8.75 15.12
CA VAL A 197 2.34 -8.11 14.84
C VAL A 197 2.45 -7.90 13.33
N THR A 198 2.83 -6.69 12.93
CA THR A 198 3.07 -6.36 11.52
C THR A 198 4.38 -5.60 11.35
N VAL A 199 5.15 -5.97 10.34
CA VAL A 199 6.42 -5.33 9.98
C VAL A 199 6.36 -4.85 8.54
N HIS A 200 6.64 -3.56 8.35
CA HIS A 200 6.54 -2.89 7.06
C HIS A 200 7.88 -2.38 6.58
N ASP A 201 8.17 -2.56 5.30
CA ASP A 201 9.18 -1.83 4.56
C ASP A 201 8.51 -0.89 3.57
N ALA A 202 8.43 0.38 3.96
CA ALA A 202 7.94 1.48 3.11
C ALA A 202 9.09 2.40 2.63
N GLY A 203 10.32 1.91 2.65
CA GLY A 203 11.50 2.73 2.39
C GLY A 203 11.67 3.80 3.46
N THR A 204 11.97 5.03 3.05
CA THR A 204 12.04 6.17 3.96
C THR A 204 10.64 6.57 4.42
N ILE A 205 10.38 6.53 5.72
CA ILE A 205 9.13 6.98 6.32
C ILE A 205 9.22 8.49 6.55
N ILE A 206 8.34 9.24 5.89
CA ILE A 206 8.35 10.72 5.95
C ILE A 206 7.70 11.20 7.24
N ASN A 207 6.58 10.59 7.63
CA ASN A 207 5.89 10.89 8.88
C ASN A 207 5.47 9.59 9.58
N PRO A 208 6.13 9.21 10.67
CA PRO A 208 5.82 7.95 11.39
C PRO A 208 4.37 7.87 11.87
N MET A 209 3.84 8.93 12.47
CA MET A 209 2.48 8.95 13.00
C MET A 209 1.43 8.70 11.91
N ILE A 210 1.59 9.35 10.74
CA ILE A 210 0.68 9.15 9.60
C ILE A 210 0.87 7.75 9.02
N ALA A 211 2.10 7.25 8.91
CA ALA A 211 2.39 5.91 8.41
C ALA A 211 1.73 4.84 9.29
N GLU A 212 1.89 4.93 10.60
CA GLU A 212 1.24 4.01 11.55
C GLU A 212 -0.29 4.12 11.48
N GLY A 213 -0.84 5.33 11.37
CA GLY A 213 -2.28 5.54 11.16
C GLY A 213 -2.81 4.86 9.91
N GLN A 214 -2.04 4.84 8.81
CA GLN A 214 -2.38 4.12 7.58
C GLN A 214 -2.32 2.60 7.79
N ILE A 215 -1.36 2.09 8.56
CA ILE A 215 -1.25 0.66 8.88
C ILE A 215 -2.45 0.21 9.71
N TYR A 216 -2.80 0.96 10.77
CA TYR A 216 -4.00 0.67 11.58
C TYR A 216 -5.27 0.68 10.73
N GLY A 217 -5.47 1.71 9.91
CA GLY A 217 -6.63 1.82 9.04
C GLY A 217 -6.71 0.69 8.02
N GLY A 218 -5.60 0.37 7.37
CA GLY A 218 -5.50 -0.75 6.43
C GLY A 218 -5.77 -2.11 7.09
N ALA A 219 -5.26 -2.32 8.31
CA ALA A 219 -5.49 -3.54 9.07
C ALA A 219 -6.98 -3.72 9.41
N LEU A 220 -7.64 -2.67 9.91
CA LEU A 220 -9.07 -2.73 10.22
C LEU A 220 -9.93 -2.94 8.97
N HIS A 221 -9.56 -2.33 7.86
CA HIS A 221 -10.21 -2.58 6.57
C HIS A 221 -10.08 -4.06 6.17
N GLY A 222 -8.86 -4.63 6.28
CA GLY A 222 -8.65 -6.05 6.02
C GLY A 222 -9.42 -6.98 6.96
N LEU A 223 -9.50 -6.65 8.26
CA LEU A 223 -10.31 -7.40 9.24
C LEU A 223 -11.81 -7.30 8.92
N GLY A 224 -12.29 -6.12 8.53
CA GLY A 224 -13.67 -5.92 8.10
C GLY A 224 -14.07 -6.89 7.00
N GLY A 225 -13.32 -6.90 5.91
CA GLY A 225 -13.56 -7.81 4.79
C GLY A 225 -13.37 -9.29 5.12
N ALA A 226 -12.50 -9.61 6.10
CA ALA A 226 -12.25 -10.99 6.50
C ALA A 226 -13.31 -11.58 7.45
N LEU A 227 -13.92 -10.75 8.30
CA LEU A 227 -14.74 -11.22 9.42
C LEU A 227 -16.21 -10.79 9.36
N TYR A 228 -16.51 -9.63 8.75
CA TYR A 228 -17.80 -8.96 8.95
C TYR A 228 -18.51 -8.55 7.67
N GLU A 229 -17.79 -7.90 6.75
CA GLU A 229 -18.37 -7.21 5.61
C GLU A 229 -18.81 -8.18 4.51
N GLU A 230 -20.10 -8.16 4.15
CA GLU A 230 -20.66 -9.01 3.10
C GLU A 230 -21.73 -8.26 2.30
N LEU A 231 -21.58 -8.23 0.97
CA LEU A 231 -22.62 -7.78 0.07
C LEU A 231 -23.49 -8.99 -0.30
N ALA A 232 -24.60 -9.17 0.44
CA ALA A 232 -25.53 -10.26 0.20
C ALA A 232 -26.67 -9.81 -0.75
N TYR A 233 -27.00 -10.68 -1.70
CA TYR A 233 -28.07 -10.46 -2.66
C TYR A 233 -29.08 -11.60 -2.59
N ASP A 234 -30.36 -11.30 -2.89
CA ASP A 234 -31.37 -12.32 -3.10
C ASP A 234 -31.28 -12.93 -4.51
N ASP A 235 -32.13 -13.93 -4.79
CA ASP A 235 -32.17 -14.64 -6.07
C ASP A 235 -32.57 -13.72 -7.27
N ASN A 236 -33.09 -12.53 -6.99
CA ASN A 236 -33.47 -11.54 -8.00
C ASN A 236 -32.41 -10.45 -8.19
N GLY A 237 -31.29 -10.53 -7.45
CA GLY A 237 -30.22 -9.54 -7.49
C GLY A 237 -30.48 -8.29 -6.63
N GLN A 238 -31.46 -8.32 -5.73
CA GLN A 238 -31.68 -7.24 -4.78
C GLN A 238 -30.64 -7.31 -3.66
N LEU A 239 -29.92 -6.19 -3.42
CA LEU A 239 -28.99 -6.07 -2.29
C LEU A 239 -29.76 -6.11 -0.97
N LEU A 240 -29.40 -7.07 -0.10
CA LEU A 240 -29.99 -7.27 1.23
C LEU A 240 -29.22 -6.50 2.32
N THR A 241 -27.93 -6.30 2.15
CA THR A 241 -27.05 -5.61 3.10
C THR A 241 -26.82 -4.14 2.70
N GLY A 242 -27.92 -3.41 2.44
CA GLY A 242 -27.88 -2.04 1.93
C GLY A 242 -27.78 -0.94 2.98
N THR A 243 -27.73 -1.27 4.27
CA THR A 243 -27.63 -0.32 5.38
C THR A 243 -26.54 -0.75 6.37
N PHE A 244 -26.04 0.18 7.22
CA PHE A 244 -25.09 -0.15 8.28
C PHE A 244 -25.67 -1.04 9.39
N MET A 245 -26.96 -1.35 9.37
CA MET A 245 -27.56 -2.37 10.24
C MET A 245 -27.27 -3.78 9.76
N ASP A 246 -27.04 -3.96 8.46
CA ASP A 246 -26.88 -5.24 7.81
C ASP A 246 -25.46 -5.43 7.27
N TYR A 247 -24.85 -4.35 6.74
CA TYR A 247 -23.44 -4.31 6.32
C TYR A 247 -22.58 -3.92 7.52
N LEU A 248 -21.96 -4.91 8.13
CA LEU A 248 -21.23 -4.76 9.38
C LEU A 248 -19.81 -4.23 9.12
N VAL A 249 -19.54 -3.01 9.56
CA VAL A 249 -18.18 -2.41 9.56
C VAL A 249 -17.58 -2.58 10.95
N PRO A 250 -16.29 -2.94 11.09
CA PRO A 250 -15.64 -3.00 12.40
C PRO A 250 -15.72 -1.68 13.14
N THR A 251 -16.06 -1.72 14.42
CA THR A 251 -16.02 -0.57 15.31
C THR A 251 -14.69 -0.53 16.08
N ALA A 252 -14.49 0.50 16.89
CA ALA A 252 -13.31 0.59 17.75
C ALA A 252 -13.21 -0.57 18.78
N SER A 253 -14.32 -1.23 19.08
CA SER A 253 -14.36 -2.37 20.00
C SER A 253 -13.77 -3.64 19.40
N GLU A 254 -13.85 -3.81 18.09
CA GLU A 254 -13.31 -4.95 17.36
C GLU A 254 -11.85 -4.73 16.93
N ALA A 255 -11.34 -3.50 17.09
CA ALA A 255 -9.97 -3.16 16.73
C ALA A 255 -8.97 -3.86 17.68
N PRO A 256 -8.13 -4.77 17.19
CA PRO A 256 -7.10 -5.38 18.02
C PRO A 256 -5.97 -4.39 18.30
N GLN A 257 -5.20 -4.65 19.35
CA GLN A 257 -3.92 -3.98 19.52
C GLN A 257 -2.92 -4.54 18.49
N ILE A 258 -2.23 -3.64 17.78
CA ILE A 258 -1.28 -4.00 16.72
C ILE A 258 0.12 -3.57 17.14
N ASP A 259 1.05 -4.52 17.20
CA ASP A 259 2.48 -4.24 17.34
C ASP A 259 3.07 -3.93 15.97
N ILE A 260 3.45 -2.67 15.73
CA ILE A 260 3.99 -2.21 14.45
C ILE A 260 5.52 -2.07 14.54
N ALA A 261 6.23 -2.57 13.54
CA ALA A 261 7.65 -2.33 13.35
C ALA A 261 7.95 -1.97 11.89
N HIS A 262 9.10 -1.34 11.68
CA HIS A 262 9.54 -0.91 10.35
C HIS A 262 10.94 -1.43 10.04
N ILE A 263 11.10 -1.88 8.79
CA ILE A 263 12.40 -2.08 8.15
C ILE A 263 12.56 -0.95 7.13
N VAL A 264 13.71 -0.29 7.15
CA VAL A 264 13.95 0.85 6.25
C VAL A 264 14.92 0.42 5.15
N SER A 265 14.38 0.20 3.93
CA SER A 265 15.19 -0.01 2.73
C SER A 265 14.78 1.00 1.65
N PRO A 266 15.45 2.18 1.61
CA PRO A 266 15.09 3.25 0.70
C PRO A 266 15.14 2.82 -0.77
N SER A 267 14.15 3.25 -1.55
CA SER A 267 14.16 3.03 -3.00
C SER A 267 15.21 3.92 -3.67
N PRO A 268 16.09 3.37 -4.49
CA PRO A 268 17.05 4.19 -5.26
C PRO A 268 16.38 4.94 -6.42
N LEU A 269 15.12 4.64 -6.71
CA LEU A 269 14.38 5.18 -7.85
C LEU A 269 13.43 6.34 -7.48
N THR A 270 13.38 6.71 -6.20
CA THR A 270 12.61 7.86 -5.71
C THR A 270 13.50 8.86 -5.00
N PRO A 271 13.31 10.18 -5.20
CA PRO A 271 14.16 11.23 -4.62
C PRO A 271 14.27 11.22 -3.09
N LEU A 272 13.27 10.70 -2.40
CA LEU A 272 13.23 10.59 -0.94
C LEU A 272 13.47 9.17 -0.44
N GLY A 273 13.58 8.19 -1.32
CA GLY A 273 13.69 6.79 -0.94
C GLY A 273 12.38 6.17 -0.45
N SER A 274 11.28 6.91 -0.46
CA SER A 274 9.97 6.45 0.00
C SER A 274 9.30 5.48 -0.97
N LYS A 275 8.49 4.57 -0.43
CA LYS A 275 7.67 3.58 -1.13
C LYS A 275 6.20 3.74 -0.73
N GLY A 276 5.30 3.07 -1.44
CA GLY A 276 3.89 3.01 -1.07
C GLY A 276 3.65 2.20 0.20
N LEU A 277 2.68 2.60 1.01
CA LEU A 277 2.35 1.97 2.30
C LEU A 277 0.85 1.78 2.50
N GLY A 278 0.01 2.75 2.10
CA GLY A 278 -1.35 2.92 2.60
C GLY A 278 -2.29 1.72 2.43
N GLU A 279 -2.18 0.95 1.35
CA GLU A 279 -3.05 -0.20 1.07
C GLU A 279 -2.46 -1.53 1.53
N SER A 280 -1.33 -1.52 2.21
CA SER A 280 -0.54 -2.71 2.49
C SER A 280 -1.28 -3.74 3.35
N SER A 281 -1.70 -3.40 4.56
CA SER A 281 -2.35 -4.33 5.47
C SER A 281 -3.76 -4.73 5.04
N SER A 282 -4.45 -3.92 4.22
CA SER A 282 -5.76 -4.33 3.67
C SER A 282 -5.67 -5.55 2.75
N MET A 283 -4.50 -5.80 2.13
CA MET A 283 -4.27 -6.96 1.27
C MET A 283 -3.84 -8.21 2.04
N THR A 284 -3.05 -8.04 3.10
CA THR A 284 -2.40 -9.16 3.80
C THR A 284 -3.22 -9.70 4.97
N VAL A 285 -3.96 -8.84 5.65
CA VAL A 285 -4.76 -9.20 6.83
C VAL A 285 -5.78 -10.31 6.56
N PRO A 286 -6.56 -10.29 5.46
CA PRO A 286 -7.48 -11.39 5.17
C PRO A 286 -6.79 -12.75 5.09
N ALA A 287 -5.58 -12.79 4.52
CA ALA A 287 -4.82 -14.03 4.39
C ALA A 287 -4.23 -14.49 5.74
N VAL A 288 -3.65 -13.57 6.53
CA VAL A 288 -3.01 -13.96 7.80
C VAL A 288 -4.05 -14.45 8.81
N ILE A 289 -5.21 -13.80 8.91
CA ILE A 289 -6.26 -14.25 9.85
C ILE A 289 -6.91 -15.55 9.39
N ALA A 290 -7.14 -15.74 8.08
CA ALA A 290 -7.65 -17.01 7.56
C ALA A 290 -6.67 -18.18 7.80
N ASN A 291 -5.36 -17.92 7.69
CA ASN A 291 -4.34 -18.91 8.03
C ASN A 291 -4.34 -19.23 9.54
N ALA A 292 -4.41 -18.21 10.39
CA ALA A 292 -4.44 -18.41 11.84
C ALA A 292 -5.68 -19.18 12.30
N VAL A 293 -6.86 -18.88 11.75
CA VAL A 293 -8.11 -19.61 12.03
C VAL A 293 -8.04 -21.04 11.48
N SER A 294 -7.46 -21.25 10.29
CA SER A 294 -7.24 -22.59 9.74
C SER A 294 -6.32 -23.44 10.62
N ASP A 295 -5.28 -22.83 11.20
CA ASP A 295 -4.36 -23.49 12.12
C ASP A 295 -5.07 -23.87 13.44
N ALA A 296 -5.83 -22.94 14.01
CA ALA A 296 -6.65 -23.20 15.21
C ALA A 296 -7.66 -24.33 15.02
N LEU A 297 -8.21 -24.48 13.82
CA LEU A 297 -9.21 -25.51 13.48
C LEU A 297 -8.63 -26.73 12.78
N ALA A 298 -7.30 -26.83 12.65
CA ALA A 298 -6.63 -27.97 12.06
C ALA A 298 -6.98 -29.33 12.72
N PRO A 299 -7.20 -29.44 14.05
CA PRO A 299 -7.66 -30.68 14.68
C PRO A 299 -9.03 -31.19 14.17
N LEU A 300 -9.86 -30.29 13.65
CA LEU A 300 -11.15 -30.61 13.03
C LEU A 300 -11.04 -30.83 11.51
N GLY A 301 -9.86 -30.67 10.92
CA GLY A 301 -9.63 -30.76 9.49
C GLY A 301 -10.23 -29.61 8.67
N ILE A 302 -10.51 -28.46 9.31
CA ILE A 302 -11.12 -27.31 8.65
C ILE A 302 -10.02 -26.39 8.09
N ARG A 303 -10.18 -26.00 6.83
CA ARG A 303 -9.38 -24.96 6.17
C ARG A 303 -10.30 -23.85 5.67
N ILE A 304 -9.89 -22.63 5.86
CA ILE A 304 -10.65 -21.44 5.44
C ILE A 304 -10.18 -21.05 4.02
N ASN A 305 -11.11 -21.05 3.08
CA ASN A 305 -10.89 -20.61 1.71
C ASN A 305 -11.91 -19.54 1.25
N ASP A 306 -12.93 -19.28 2.06
CA ASP A 306 -14.00 -18.33 1.76
C ASP A 306 -14.09 -17.27 2.86
N LEU A 307 -14.31 -16.03 2.46
CA LEU A 307 -14.50 -14.87 3.32
C LEU A 307 -15.88 -14.23 3.06
N PRO A 308 -16.44 -13.48 3.99
CA PRO A 308 -16.00 -13.33 5.37
C PRO A 308 -16.23 -14.59 6.23
N MET A 309 -15.38 -14.76 7.26
CA MET A 309 -15.50 -15.83 8.26
C MET A 309 -16.51 -15.45 9.35
N THR A 310 -17.76 -15.20 8.95
CA THR A 310 -18.80 -14.86 9.93
C THR A 310 -19.00 -15.98 10.93
N PRO A 311 -19.43 -15.69 12.18
CA PRO A 311 -19.67 -16.73 13.18
C PRO A 311 -20.62 -17.83 12.70
N SER A 312 -21.64 -17.50 11.92
CA SER A 312 -22.59 -18.47 11.36
C SER A 312 -21.94 -19.40 10.35
N LYS A 313 -21.11 -18.90 9.44
CA LYS A 313 -20.38 -19.71 8.45
C LYS A 313 -19.37 -20.62 9.14
N LEU A 314 -18.62 -20.07 10.09
CA LEU A 314 -17.59 -20.81 10.82
C LEU A 314 -18.20 -21.89 11.72
N TRP A 315 -19.26 -21.55 12.46
CA TRP A 315 -20.02 -22.51 13.28
C TRP A 315 -20.55 -23.68 12.44
N GLY A 316 -21.13 -23.36 11.28
CA GLY A 316 -21.61 -24.40 10.35
C GLY A 316 -20.50 -25.34 9.86
N ALA A 317 -19.27 -24.83 9.67
CA ALA A 317 -18.11 -25.66 9.31
C ALA A 317 -17.68 -26.56 10.48
N ILE A 318 -17.63 -26.03 11.70
CA ILE A 318 -17.30 -26.77 12.94
C ILE A 318 -18.33 -27.87 13.19
N ASP A 319 -19.63 -27.56 13.10
CA ASP A 319 -20.71 -28.54 13.31
C ASP A 319 -20.67 -29.69 12.29
N ARG A 320 -20.46 -29.39 11.01
CA ARG A 320 -20.27 -30.42 9.97
C ARG A 320 -19.05 -31.31 10.26
N ALA A 321 -17.93 -30.75 10.64
CA ALA A 321 -16.74 -31.50 10.96
C ALA A 321 -16.95 -32.42 12.16
N ARG A 322 -17.57 -31.96 13.25
CA ARG A 322 -17.92 -32.77 14.43
C ARG A 322 -18.87 -33.91 14.12
N ARG A 323 -19.92 -33.66 13.33
CA ARG A 323 -20.86 -34.72 12.89
C ARG A 323 -20.15 -35.76 12.02
N SER A 324 -19.24 -35.37 11.17
CA SER A 324 -18.45 -36.29 10.34
C SER A 324 -17.55 -37.20 11.19
N GLN A 325 -16.88 -36.64 12.19
CA GLN A 325 -16.04 -37.38 13.14
C GLN A 325 -16.88 -38.38 13.98
N SER A 326 -18.06 -37.94 14.45
CA SER A 326 -18.94 -38.83 15.24
C SER A 326 -19.48 -40.00 14.42
N ARG A 327 -19.78 -39.82 13.13
CA ARG A 327 -20.20 -40.88 12.23
C ARG A 327 -19.08 -41.89 11.93
N SER A 328 -17.84 -41.40 11.79
CA SER A 328 -16.68 -42.29 11.58
C SER A 328 -16.37 -43.15 12.83
N HIS A 329 -16.64 -42.64 14.04
CA HIS A 329 -16.47 -43.40 15.29
C HIS A 329 -17.62 -44.37 15.59
N ASN A 330 -18.82 -44.14 15.08
CA ASN A 330 -20.00 -44.98 15.30
C ASN A 330 -20.80 -45.14 13.99
N PRO A 331 -20.26 -45.87 12.98
CA PRO A 331 -20.92 -46.04 11.70
C PRO A 331 -22.25 -46.73 11.87
N THR A 332 -23.29 -46.21 11.23
CA THR A 332 -24.63 -46.86 11.23
C THR A 332 -24.53 -48.25 10.58
N PRO A 333 -25.49 -49.15 10.86
CA PRO A 333 -25.54 -50.43 10.18
C PRO A 333 -25.55 -50.37 8.64
N VAL A 334 -26.14 -49.29 8.10
CA VAL A 334 -26.16 -49.01 6.65
C VAL A 334 -24.77 -48.59 6.15
N ASP A 335 -24.06 -47.75 6.91
CA ASP A 335 -22.71 -47.29 6.55
C ASP A 335 -21.71 -48.47 6.57
N ARG A 336 -21.83 -49.40 7.55
CA ARG A 336 -21.03 -50.64 7.64
C ARG A 336 -21.30 -51.55 6.44
N ALA A 337 -22.56 -51.75 6.07
CA ALA A 337 -22.93 -52.59 4.93
C ALA A 337 -22.41 -51.98 3.59
N THR A 338 -22.36 -50.67 3.46
CA THR A 338 -21.84 -50.01 2.26
C THR A 338 -20.30 -50.06 2.20
N ALA A 339 -19.62 -49.92 3.34
CA ALA A 339 -18.17 -50.06 3.42
C ALA A 339 -17.73 -51.51 3.15
N ASP A 340 -18.45 -52.50 3.70
CA ASP A 340 -18.18 -53.93 3.48
C ASP A 340 -18.39 -54.32 2.01
N ARG A 341 -19.43 -53.79 1.32
CA ARG A 341 -19.62 -53.96 -0.14
C ARG A 341 -18.50 -53.35 -0.96
N ALA A 342 -18.06 -52.11 -0.61
CA ALA A 342 -16.96 -51.47 -1.34
C ALA A 342 -15.63 -52.20 -1.15
N THR A 343 -15.43 -52.83 0.01
CA THR A 343 -14.23 -53.61 0.30
C THR A 343 -14.28 -54.94 -0.44
N ALA A 344 -15.45 -55.60 -0.54
CA ALA A 344 -15.69 -56.84 -1.31
C ALA A 344 -15.47 -56.58 -2.82
N ASP A 345 -16.00 -55.50 -3.38
CA ASP A 345 -15.79 -55.08 -4.79
C ASP A 345 -14.31 -54.81 -5.13
N ARG A 346 -13.55 -54.26 -4.18
CA ARG A 346 -12.10 -54.08 -4.35
C ARG A 346 -11.33 -55.38 -4.32
N ALA A 347 -11.71 -56.32 -3.44
CA ALA A 347 -11.09 -57.64 -3.38
C ALA A 347 -11.36 -58.44 -4.64
N ASP A 348 -12.58 -58.39 -5.19
CA ASP A 348 -12.94 -59.07 -6.45
C ASP A 348 -12.18 -58.49 -7.65
N ARG A 349 -12.02 -57.16 -7.72
CA ARG A 349 -11.21 -56.50 -8.77
C ARG A 349 -9.72 -56.84 -8.67
N SER A 350 -9.18 -57.03 -7.45
CA SER A 350 -7.79 -57.42 -7.27
C SER A 350 -7.54 -58.88 -7.66
N HIS A 351 -8.52 -59.77 -7.47
CA HIS A 351 -8.46 -61.16 -7.92
C HIS A 351 -8.53 -61.26 -9.45
N ALA A 352 -9.45 -60.55 -10.08
CA ALA A 352 -9.58 -60.51 -11.55
C ALA A 352 -8.34 -59.91 -12.23
N ALA A 353 -7.63 -58.94 -11.59
CA ALA A 353 -6.39 -58.37 -12.11
C ALA A 353 -5.18 -59.31 -11.99
N SER A 354 -5.19 -60.23 -10.99
CA SER A 354 -4.12 -61.21 -10.81
C SER A 354 -4.20 -62.39 -11.80
N GLU A 355 -5.39 -62.73 -12.32
CA GLU A 355 -5.57 -63.77 -13.33
C GLU A 355 -5.30 -63.31 -14.77
N ALA A 356 -5.31 -61.98 -15.04
CA ALA A 356 -5.11 -61.40 -16.38
C ALA A 356 -3.63 -61.13 -16.75
N GLY A 357 -2.66 -61.40 -15.91
CA GLY A 357 -1.27 -60.97 -16.04
C GLY A 357 -0.25 -62.03 -16.43
N HIS A 358 -0.35 -62.63 -17.62
CA HIS A 358 0.81 -63.22 -18.28
C HIS A 358 0.77 -63.06 -19.80
N PRO A 359 1.40 -62.06 -20.39
CA PRO A 359 1.73 -62.06 -21.82
C PRO A 359 3.10 -62.69 -22.03
N ARG A 360 3.11 -63.77 -22.84
CA ARG A 360 4.33 -64.43 -23.35
C ARG A 360 5.18 -63.44 -24.14
N SER A 361 6.45 -63.35 -23.81
CA SER A 361 7.48 -62.64 -24.54
C SER A 361 7.67 -63.17 -25.96
N LYS A 362 7.65 -62.31 -26.98
CA LYS A 362 8.20 -62.56 -28.32
C LYS A 362 9.55 -61.83 -28.48
N PRO A 363 10.51 -62.43 -29.22
CA PRO A 363 11.88 -61.90 -29.28
C PRO A 363 12.02 -60.71 -30.24
N ALA A 364 12.96 -59.84 -29.90
CA ALA A 364 13.34 -58.66 -30.62
C ALA A 364 13.96 -58.95 -31.99
N SER A 365 13.52 -58.26 -33.07
CA SER A 365 14.23 -58.13 -34.32
C SER A 365 14.96 -56.75 -34.33
N ARG A 366 16.29 -56.84 -34.49
CA ARG A 366 17.18 -55.72 -34.78
C ARG A 366 16.97 -55.24 -36.22
N THR A 367 16.93 -53.93 -36.44
CA THR A 367 17.29 -53.29 -37.72
C THR A 367 17.99 -51.95 -37.46
N PRO A 368 18.97 -51.57 -38.30
CA PRO A 368 20.01 -50.65 -37.93
C PRO A 368 19.77 -49.20 -38.34
N LEU A 369 20.62 -48.33 -37.76
CA LEU A 369 20.84 -46.92 -38.07
C LEU A 369 20.97 -46.56 -39.56
N GLN A 370 20.30 -45.51 -39.97
CA GLN A 370 20.88 -44.41 -40.74
C GLN A 370 20.35 -43.08 -40.23
#